data_d7f053fd96dd979e13573c8909e3a476
#
_entry.id   d7f053fd96dd979e13573c8909e3a476
#
_cell.length_a   1.000
_cell.length_b   1.000
_cell.length_c   1.000
_cell.angle_alpha   90.00
_cell.angle_beta   90.00
_cell.angle_gamma   90.00
#
_symmetry.space_group_name_H-M   'P 1'
#
loop_
_entity.id
_entity.type
_entity.pdbx_description
1 polymer ?
#
loop_
_entity_poly.entity_id
_entity_poly.type
_entity_poly.pdbx_seq_one_letter_code
_entity_poly.pdbx_strand_id
1 'polypeptide(L)'
;LGTDKKNKTRQGLQQFNPLFSLLYSATHRKADVYNQVYRLDAIDAFNKRLVKKIEVMGVEQIGTTATNGYLYLDAIVLSKKKGEAPCARISFDATSRVGLRTATRLVDEGFDLYAESGELEAYRDGFIIERIDGVKESIRLSNGQEIYEGQAMGAITEELIRRIQIRTTIQKHFEREHQLYKQGIKVLSLFFIDAVEKYRIYDSGGE
;
A
#
# COMPACT_ATOMS: atom_id res chain seq x y z
N LEU A 1 23.41 33.42 -11.60
CA LEU A 1 23.33 33.25 -10.15
C LEU A 1 21.99 33.81 -9.67
N GLY A 2 21.01 32.94 -9.47
CA GLY A 2 19.67 33.33 -9.02
C GLY A 2 19.72 34.12 -7.70
N THR A 3 18.98 35.19 -7.66
CA THR A 3 18.93 36.20 -6.56
C THR A 3 18.14 35.71 -5.34
N ASP A 4 18.25 34.46 -4.94
CA ASP A 4 17.55 33.98 -3.74
C ASP A 4 18.37 34.33 -2.50
N LYS A 5 18.11 35.55 -1.95
CA LYS A 5 18.77 36.15 -0.77
C LYS A 5 18.66 35.33 0.51
N LYS A 6 17.94 34.19 0.51
CA LYS A 6 17.65 33.40 1.72
C LYS A 6 18.55 32.20 1.94
N ASN A 7 19.41 31.81 1.02
CA ASN A 7 20.24 30.62 1.19
C ASN A 7 21.61 30.99 1.82
N LYS A 8 21.68 30.92 3.14
CA LYS A 8 22.90 31.19 3.92
C LYS A 8 24.09 30.33 3.50
N THR A 9 23.84 29.07 3.14
CA THR A 9 24.88 28.13 2.69
C THR A 9 25.50 28.60 1.37
N ARG A 10 24.70 29.10 0.44
CA ARG A 10 25.17 29.59 -0.85
C ARG A 10 25.98 30.89 -0.68
N GLN A 11 25.54 31.77 0.23
CA GLN A 11 26.29 32.99 0.58
C GLN A 11 27.63 32.66 1.23
N GLY A 12 27.65 31.69 2.15
CA GLY A 12 28.88 31.20 2.77
C GLY A 12 29.87 30.63 1.74
N LEU A 13 29.39 29.81 0.79
CA LEU A 13 30.22 29.28 -0.29
C LEU A 13 30.84 30.37 -1.18
N GLN A 14 30.10 31.46 -1.43
CA GLN A 14 30.61 32.60 -2.21
C GLN A 14 31.73 33.35 -1.49
N GLN A 15 31.72 33.38 -0.15
CA GLN A 15 32.78 34.05 0.64
C GLN A 15 34.14 33.38 0.50
N PHE A 16 34.17 32.05 0.18
CA PHE A 16 35.43 31.36 -0.08
C PHE A 16 36.06 31.70 -1.45
N ASN A 17 35.32 32.43 -2.30
CA ASN A 17 35.74 32.79 -3.65
C ASN A 17 36.33 31.61 -4.44
N PRO A 18 35.63 30.46 -4.52
CA PRO A 18 36.15 29.26 -5.15
C PRO A 18 36.30 29.43 -6.66
N LEU A 19 37.32 28.83 -7.26
CA LEU A 19 37.51 28.82 -8.70
C LEU A 19 36.32 28.12 -9.41
N PHE A 20 35.84 27.06 -8.83
CA PHE A 20 34.61 26.36 -9.24
C PHE A 20 34.00 25.61 -8.05
N SER A 21 32.75 25.20 -8.17
CA SER A 21 32.04 24.38 -7.17
C SER A 21 31.35 23.22 -7.88
N LEU A 22 31.53 22.00 -7.38
CA LEU A 22 30.79 20.83 -7.79
C LEU A 22 29.65 20.58 -6.79
N LEU A 23 28.43 20.59 -7.28
CA LEU A 23 27.23 20.35 -6.47
C LEU A 23 26.68 18.96 -6.79
N TYR A 24 26.59 18.12 -5.76
CA TYR A 24 25.96 16.81 -5.84
C TYR A 24 24.60 16.86 -5.15
N SER A 25 23.57 16.40 -5.83
CA SER A 25 22.23 16.30 -5.26
C SER A 25 21.46 15.19 -5.95
N ALA A 26 20.68 14.43 -5.19
CA ALA A 26 19.74 13.45 -5.72
C ALA A 26 18.51 14.13 -6.37
N THR A 27 18.17 15.35 -5.91
CA THR A 27 17.03 16.13 -6.39
C THR A 27 17.44 17.59 -6.56
N HIS A 28 17.22 18.12 -7.76
CA HIS A 28 17.49 19.53 -8.06
C HIS A 28 16.16 20.27 -8.27
N ARG A 29 16.06 21.49 -7.72
CA ARG A 29 14.98 22.38 -8.11
C ARG A 29 15.25 22.89 -9.53
N LYS A 30 14.24 22.91 -10.39
CA LYS A 30 14.38 23.31 -11.81
C LYS A 30 15.05 24.69 -11.97
N ALA A 31 14.81 25.62 -11.03
CA ALA A 31 15.40 26.96 -11.04
C ALA A 31 16.91 27.00 -10.71
N ASP A 32 17.45 25.95 -10.09
CA ASP A 32 18.84 25.90 -9.63
C ASP A 32 19.74 25.06 -10.56
N VAL A 33 19.17 24.47 -11.60
CA VAL A 33 19.91 23.60 -12.54
C VAL A 33 20.45 24.43 -13.70
N TYR A 34 21.71 24.81 -13.60
CA TYR A 34 22.50 25.35 -14.72
C TYR A 34 23.87 24.67 -14.74
N ASN A 35 24.48 24.59 -15.92
CA ASN A 35 25.76 23.88 -16.13
C ASN A 35 25.75 22.44 -15.57
N GLN A 36 24.67 21.72 -15.81
CA GLN A 36 24.57 20.31 -15.39
C GLN A 36 25.53 19.46 -16.22
N VAL A 37 26.57 18.94 -15.56
CA VAL A 37 27.62 18.14 -16.19
C VAL A 37 27.19 16.67 -16.31
N TYR A 38 26.46 16.18 -15.32
CA TYR A 38 26.00 14.79 -15.29
C TYR A 38 24.63 14.67 -14.62
N ARG A 39 23.81 13.76 -15.15
CA ARG A 39 22.52 13.39 -14.56
C ARG A 39 22.39 11.88 -14.58
N LEU A 40 21.98 11.33 -13.43
CA LEU A 40 21.56 9.95 -13.29
C LEU A 40 20.30 9.95 -12.41
N ASP A 41 19.14 9.91 -13.03
CA ASP A 41 17.89 9.78 -12.31
C ASP A 41 17.51 8.30 -12.08
N ALA A 42 16.40 8.06 -11.38
CA ALA A 42 15.95 6.70 -11.06
C ALA A 42 15.63 5.88 -12.32
N ILE A 43 15.10 6.50 -13.36
CA ILE A 43 14.76 5.84 -14.62
C ILE A 43 16.04 5.50 -15.40
N ASP A 44 16.99 6.44 -15.47
CA ASP A 44 18.28 6.21 -16.11
C ASP A 44 19.06 5.09 -15.39
N ALA A 45 19.05 5.11 -14.05
CA ALA A 45 19.70 4.07 -13.24
C ALA A 45 19.05 2.70 -13.47
N PHE A 46 17.73 2.64 -13.57
CA PHE A 46 17.01 1.40 -13.86
C PHE A 46 17.32 0.88 -15.28
N ASN A 47 17.25 1.73 -16.30
CA ASN A 47 17.54 1.36 -17.69
C ASN A 47 18.98 0.89 -17.86
N LYS A 48 19.92 1.48 -17.13
CA LYS A 48 21.33 1.07 -17.09
C LYS A 48 21.59 -0.14 -16.19
N ARG A 49 20.56 -0.74 -15.58
CA ARG A 49 20.65 -1.88 -14.65
C ARG A 49 21.55 -1.65 -13.43
N LEU A 50 21.67 -0.39 -13.00
CA LEU A 50 22.45 -0.01 -11.83
C LEU A 50 21.68 -0.19 -10.52
N VAL A 51 20.35 -0.25 -10.59
CA VAL A 51 19.43 -0.43 -9.45
C VAL A 51 18.44 -1.56 -9.75
N LYS A 52 17.88 -2.13 -8.68
CA LYS A 52 16.81 -3.14 -8.76
C LYS A 52 15.52 -2.50 -9.29
N LYS A 53 14.65 -3.33 -9.88
CA LYS A 53 13.30 -2.92 -10.27
C LYS A 53 12.55 -2.39 -9.04
N ILE A 54 11.95 -1.24 -9.19
CA ILE A 54 11.02 -0.68 -8.20
C ILE A 54 9.62 -1.14 -8.62
N GLU A 55 8.95 -1.82 -7.71
CA GLU A 55 7.55 -2.22 -7.83
C GLU A 55 6.76 -1.46 -6.78
N VAL A 56 5.76 -0.71 -7.21
CA VAL A 56 4.90 0.08 -6.33
C VAL A 56 3.54 -0.61 -6.29
N MET A 57 3.09 -0.94 -5.11
CA MET A 57 1.72 -1.41 -4.87
C MET A 57 0.96 -0.30 -4.16
N GLY A 58 -0.14 0.13 -4.75
CA GLY A 58 -1.06 1.10 -4.19
C GLY A 58 -2.34 0.41 -3.72
N VAL A 59 -3.05 1.05 -2.79
CA VAL A 59 -4.44 0.72 -2.46
C VAL A 59 -5.29 1.74 -3.21
N GLU A 60 -6.14 1.25 -4.11
CA GLU A 60 -7.06 2.10 -4.84
C GLU A 60 -8.41 2.14 -4.12
N GLN A 61 -8.88 3.34 -3.83
CA GLN A 61 -10.20 3.56 -3.26
C GLN A 61 -11.22 3.75 -4.37
N ILE A 62 -12.27 2.91 -4.36
CA ILE A 62 -13.39 3.03 -5.29
C ILE A 62 -14.61 3.53 -4.53
N GLY A 63 -15.39 4.37 -5.20
CA GLY A 63 -16.69 4.84 -4.73
C GLY A 63 -16.63 6.12 -3.91
N THR A 64 -17.84 6.70 -3.73
CA THR A 64 -18.05 7.89 -2.93
C THR A 64 -18.18 7.50 -1.45
N THR A 65 -17.87 8.42 -0.57
CA THR A 65 -18.04 8.36 0.90
C THR A 65 -19.47 8.05 1.37
N ALA A 66 -20.41 7.83 0.45
CA ALA A 66 -21.81 7.56 0.74
C ALA A 66 -22.09 6.13 1.25
N THR A 67 -21.19 5.17 1.02
CA THR A 67 -21.30 3.84 1.59
C THR A 67 -20.39 3.78 2.82
N ASN A 68 -20.98 3.76 3.99
CA ASN A 68 -20.27 3.75 5.27
C ASN A 68 -19.58 2.43 5.58
N GLY A 69 -19.83 1.34 4.85
CA GLY A 69 -19.25 0.03 5.05
C GLY A 69 -17.90 -0.12 4.37
N TYR A 70 -16.88 -0.49 5.15
CA TYR A 70 -15.57 -0.83 4.62
C TYR A 70 -15.55 -2.23 4.01
N LEU A 71 -15.12 -2.35 2.77
CA LEU A 71 -14.85 -3.62 2.11
C LEU A 71 -13.56 -3.52 1.28
N TYR A 72 -12.64 -4.44 1.50
CA TYR A 72 -11.38 -4.55 0.77
C TYR A 72 -11.24 -5.94 0.19
N LEU A 73 -10.94 -6.04 -1.09
CA LEU A 73 -10.60 -7.30 -1.76
C LEU A 73 -9.09 -7.51 -1.69
N ASP A 74 -8.65 -8.44 -0.84
CA ASP A 74 -7.24 -8.76 -0.61
C ASP A 74 -6.66 -9.64 -1.72
N ALA A 75 -7.37 -10.71 -2.08
CA ALA A 75 -6.95 -11.62 -3.15
C ALA A 75 -8.07 -12.53 -3.62
N ILE A 76 -8.01 -12.96 -4.86
CA ILE A 76 -8.78 -14.09 -5.36
C ILE A 76 -7.93 -15.36 -5.24
N VAL A 77 -8.46 -16.36 -4.55
CA VAL A 77 -7.79 -17.63 -4.28
C VAL A 77 -8.36 -18.71 -5.19
N LEU A 78 -7.55 -19.16 -6.11
CA LEU A 78 -7.90 -20.27 -7.01
C LEU A 78 -7.64 -21.61 -6.31
N SER A 79 -8.60 -22.53 -6.37
CA SER A 79 -8.39 -23.88 -5.88
C SER A 79 -7.39 -24.64 -6.77
N LYS A 80 -6.54 -25.46 -6.14
CA LYS A 80 -5.63 -26.36 -6.85
C LYS A 80 -6.36 -27.56 -7.46
N LYS A 81 -7.61 -27.81 -7.04
CA LYS A 81 -8.42 -28.92 -7.56
C LYS A 81 -9.23 -28.44 -8.75
N LYS A 82 -9.17 -29.21 -9.82
CA LYS A 82 -9.88 -28.91 -11.04
C LYS A 82 -11.40 -28.97 -10.80
N GLY A 83 -12.10 -27.86 -11.09
CA GLY A 83 -13.57 -27.77 -11.00
C GLY A 83 -14.09 -27.15 -9.69
N GLU A 84 -13.22 -26.77 -8.75
CA GLU A 84 -13.65 -25.96 -7.60
C GLU A 84 -13.72 -24.48 -7.99
N ALA A 85 -14.77 -23.80 -7.51
CA ALA A 85 -14.95 -22.36 -7.71
C ALA A 85 -13.85 -21.55 -7.00
N PRO A 86 -13.50 -20.37 -7.52
CA PRO A 86 -12.58 -19.46 -6.84
C PRO A 86 -13.24 -18.90 -5.56
N CYS A 87 -12.43 -18.66 -4.53
CA CYS A 87 -12.84 -17.99 -3.30
C CYS A 87 -12.21 -16.59 -3.26
N ALA A 88 -12.85 -15.65 -2.59
CA ALA A 88 -12.31 -14.32 -2.37
C ALA A 88 -11.82 -14.14 -0.92
N ARG A 89 -10.63 -13.59 -0.74
CA ARG A 89 -10.20 -13.10 0.58
C ARG A 89 -10.58 -11.65 0.69
N ILE A 90 -11.48 -11.36 1.61
CA ILE A 90 -11.98 -10.00 1.85
C ILE A 90 -11.72 -9.56 3.28
N SER A 91 -11.60 -8.24 3.46
CA SER A 91 -11.59 -7.60 4.78
C SER A 91 -12.75 -6.61 4.87
N PHE A 92 -13.53 -6.71 5.94
CA PHE A 92 -14.72 -5.91 6.15
C PHE A 92 -14.94 -5.63 7.65
N ASP A 93 -15.75 -4.65 7.96
CA ASP A 93 -16.07 -4.33 9.34
C ASP A 93 -17.12 -5.31 9.88
N ALA A 94 -16.90 -5.77 11.11
CA ALA A 94 -17.81 -6.67 11.81
C ALA A 94 -17.94 -6.28 13.28
N THR A 95 -19.13 -6.44 13.83
CA THR A 95 -19.42 -6.24 15.24
C THR A 95 -18.84 -7.39 16.07
N SER A 96 -18.19 -7.07 17.15
CA SER A 96 -17.70 -8.05 18.13
C SER A 96 -18.18 -7.65 19.54
N ARG A 97 -17.96 -8.51 20.53
CA ARG A 97 -18.29 -8.21 21.94
C ARG A 97 -17.59 -6.96 22.48
N VAL A 98 -16.48 -6.55 21.87
CA VAL A 98 -15.65 -5.40 22.28
C VAL A 98 -15.92 -4.17 21.41
N GLY A 99 -16.79 -4.27 20.40
CA GLY A 99 -17.11 -3.18 19.46
C GLY A 99 -16.82 -3.53 18.01
N LEU A 100 -16.80 -2.52 17.16
CA LEU A 100 -16.51 -2.65 15.73
C LEU A 100 -15.05 -3.05 15.51
N ARG A 101 -14.81 -4.05 14.66
CA ARG A 101 -13.47 -4.50 14.26
C ARG A 101 -13.45 -4.90 12.80
N THR A 102 -12.32 -4.77 12.15
CA THR A 102 -12.10 -5.31 10.81
C THR A 102 -11.85 -6.83 10.91
N ALA A 103 -12.66 -7.61 10.20
CA ALA A 103 -12.50 -9.04 10.04
C ALA A 103 -11.95 -9.34 8.64
N THR A 104 -11.06 -10.34 8.53
CA THR A 104 -10.61 -10.86 7.24
C THR A 104 -11.06 -12.30 7.12
N ARG A 105 -11.73 -12.64 6.01
CA ARG A 105 -12.24 -13.99 5.75
C ARG A 105 -11.99 -14.42 4.31
N LEU A 106 -11.86 -15.72 4.13
CA LEU A 106 -11.98 -16.37 2.83
C LEU A 106 -13.45 -16.71 2.65
N VAL A 107 -14.05 -16.28 1.54
CA VAL A 107 -15.49 -16.34 1.30
C VAL A 107 -15.79 -16.85 -0.10
N ASP A 108 -16.97 -17.45 -0.23
CA ASP A 108 -17.50 -17.98 -1.48
C ASP A 108 -18.59 -17.07 -2.05
N GLU A 109 -19.07 -17.38 -3.24
CA GLU A 109 -20.27 -16.77 -3.81
C GLU A 109 -21.47 -17.00 -2.88
N GLY A 110 -22.33 -16.02 -2.75
CA GLY A 110 -23.46 -16.02 -1.82
C GLY A 110 -23.15 -15.49 -0.41
N PHE A 111 -21.90 -15.12 -0.13
CA PHE A 111 -21.54 -14.54 1.17
C PHE A 111 -22.26 -13.20 1.39
N ASP A 112 -23.03 -13.12 2.46
CA ASP A 112 -23.80 -11.95 2.85
C ASP A 112 -23.04 -11.15 3.93
N LEU A 113 -22.51 -9.98 3.54
CA LEU A 113 -21.77 -9.14 4.47
C LEU A 113 -22.66 -8.58 5.58
N TYR A 114 -23.96 -8.34 5.33
CA TYR A 114 -24.86 -7.83 6.35
C TYR A 114 -25.01 -8.86 7.49
N ALA A 115 -25.37 -10.09 7.15
CA ALA A 115 -25.52 -11.16 8.14
C ALA A 115 -24.20 -11.46 8.90
N GLU A 116 -23.09 -11.50 8.18
CA GLU A 116 -21.80 -11.91 8.72
C GLU A 116 -21.05 -10.80 9.47
N SER A 117 -21.43 -9.54 9.27
CA SER A 117 -20.91 -8.39 10.00
C SER A 117 -21.55 -8.18 11.38
N GLY A 118 -22.61 -8.94 11.69
CA GLY A 118 -23.47 -8.71 12.84
C GLY A 118 -24.50 -7.62 12.59
N GLU A 119 -25.10 -7.68 11.42
CA GLU A 119 -26.20 -6.80 10.97
C GLU A 119 -25.83 -5.33 10.92
N LEU A 120 -24.60 -5.01 10.50
CA LEU A 120 -24.20 -3.63 10.30
C LEU A 120 -25.00 -2.98 9.17
N GLU A 121 -25.69 -1.89 9.47
CA GLU A 121 -26.54 -1.13 8.56
C GLU A 121 -25.82 -0.73 7.26
N ALA A 122 -24.52 -0.53 7.35
CA ALA A 122 -23.66 -0.18 6.22
C ALA A 122 -23.61 -1.25 5.11
N TYR A 123 -24.00 -2.51 5.41
CA TYR A 123 -24.02 -3.61 4.43
C TYR A 123 -25.44 -4.10 4.13
N ARG A 124 -26.49 -3.43 4.61
CA ARG A 124 -27.86 -3.89 4.44
C ARG A 124 -28.27 -4.06 2.98
N ASP A 125 -27.92 -3.11 2.13
CA ASP A 125 -28.41 -3.05 0.77
C ASP A 125 -27.34 -3.47 -0.25
N GLY A 126 -27.47 -4.72 -0.73
CA GLY A 126 -26.73 -5.17 -1.90
C GLY A 126 -25.28 -5.56 -1.66
N PHE A 127 -24.88 -5.90 -0.44
CA PHE A 127 -23.55 -6.37 -0.11
C PHE A 127 -23.46 -7.89 0.00
N ILE A 128 -24.09 -8.59 -0.93
CA ILE A 128 -23.94 -10.05 -1.12
C ILE A 128 -22.95 -10.26 -2.27
N ILE A 129 -22.00 -11.15 -2.10
CA ILE A 129 -21.07 -11.53 -3.18
C ILE A 129 -21.83 -12.39 -4.19
N GLU A 130 -22.22 -11.78 -5.30
CA GLU A 130 -22.96 -12.46 -6.36
C GLU A 130 -22.06 -13.35 -7.21
N ARG A 131 -20.85 -12.90 -7.48
CA ARG A 131 -19.90 -13.61 -8.34
C ARG A 131 -18.45 -13.33 -7.94
N ILE A 132 -17.61 -14.36 -8.07
CA ILE A 132 -16.16 -14.27 -7.93
C ILE A 132 -15.53 -14.65 -9.27
N ASP A 133 -14.78 -13.72 -9.89
CA ASP A 133 -14.14 -13.92 -11.19
C ASP A 133 -12.62 -14.09 -11.00
N GLY A 134 -12.16 -15.35 -11.16
CA GLY A 134 -10.74 -15.67 -11.02
C GLY A 134 -9.86 -15.22 -12.18
N VAL A 135 -10.45 -14.82 -13.32
CA VAL A 135 -9.69 -14.33 -14.48
C VAL A 135 -9.51 -12.83 -14.41
N LYS A 136 -10.57 -12.13 -14.01
CA LYS A 136 -10.55 -10.67 -13.82
C LYS A 136 -9.97 -10.25 -12.47
N GLU A 137 -9.79 -11.21 -11.55
CA GLU A 137 -9.37 -10.94 -10.17
C GLU A 137 -10.33 -9.99 -9.47
N SER A 138 -11.63 -10.21 -9.62
CA SER A 138 -12.69 -9.33 -9.12
C SER A 138 -13.82 -10.08 -8.41
N ILE A 139 -14.55 -9.37 -7.57
CA ILE A 139 -15.84 -9.78 -7.02
C ILE A 139 -16.92 -8.83 -7.51
N ARG A 140 -18.12 -9.37 -7.73
CA ARG A 140 -19.31 -8.59 -8.04
C ARG A 140 -20.29 -8.70 -6.89
N LEU A 141 -20.78 -7.55 -6.43
CA LEU A 141 -21.79 -7.46 -5.41
C LEU A 141 -23.19 -7.41 -6.04
N SER A 142 -24.22 -7.81 -5.27
CA SER A 142 -25.61 -7.81 -5.72
C SER A 142 -26.17 -6.41 -6.03
N ASN A 143 -25.54 -5.33 -5.54
CA ASN A 143 -25.85 -3.95 -5.94
C ASN A 143 -25.22 -3.55 -7.30
N GLY A 144 -24.58 -4.49 -8.00
CA GLY A 144 -23.95 -4.30 -9.30
C GLY A 144 -22.54 -3.70 -9.25
N GLN A 145 -22.01 -3.38 -8.08
CA GLN A 145 -20.64 -2.90 -7.95
C GLN A 145 -19.64 -4.03 -8.16
N GLU A 146 -18.54 -3.73 -8.83
CA GLU A 146 -17.42 -4.66 -9.06
C GLU A 146 -16.17 -4.11 -8.37
N ILE A 147 -15.47 -4.95 -7.62
CA ILE A 147 -14.28 -4.61 -6.85
C ILE A 147 -13.15 -5.54 -7.31
N TYR A 148 -12.02 -4.98 -7.67
CA TYR A 148 -10.83 -5.73 -8.11
C TYR A 148 -9.86 -5.96 -6.97
N GLU A 149 -8.98 -6.94 -7.13
CA GLU A 149 -7.92 -7.22 -6.16
C GLU A 149 -7.08 -5.96 -5.86
N GLY A 150 -6.86 -5.68 -4.59
CA GLY A 150 -6.15 -4.49 -4.12
C GLY A 150 -7.02 -3.24 -3.99
N GLN A 151 -8.31 -3.30 -4.35
CA GLN A 151 -9.21 -2.17 -4.23
C GLN A 151 -10.02 -2.23 -2.94
N ALA A 152 -10.32 -1.07 -2.42
CA ALA A 152 -11.17 -0.90 -1.24
C ALA A 152 -12.29 0.09 -1.49
N MET A 153 -13.45 -0.15 -0.88
CA MET A 153 -14.61 0.74 -0.92
C MET A 153 -15.07 1.11 0.50
N GLY A 154 -15.80 2.21 0.60
CA GLY A 154 -16.34 2.71 1.85
C GLY A 154 -15.42 3.65 2.62
N ALA A 155 -15.66 3.81 3.93
CA ALA A 155 -14.89 4.69 4.78
C ALA A 155 -13.51 4.09 5.09
N ILE A 156 -12.49 4.54 4.38
CA ILE A 156 -11.13 4.09 4.56
C ILE A 156 -10.39 5.06 5.46
N THR A 157 -9.95 4.56 6.63
CA THR A 157 -9.10 5.32 7.54
C THR A 157 -7.61 5.17 7.16
N GLU A 158 -6.79 6.15 7.53
CA GLU A 158 -5.34 6.08 7.34
C GLU A 158 -4.72 4.85 8.04
N GLU A 159 -5.23 4.48 9.21
CA GLU A 159 -4.80 3.29 9.94
C GLU A 159 -5.07 2.02 9.13
N LEU A 160 -6.21 1.95 8.47
CA LEU A 160 -6.60 0.81 7.66
C LEU A 160 -5.71 0.68 6.42
N ILE A 161 -5.41 1.79 5.74
CA ILE A 161 -4.44 1.82 4.63
C ILE A 161 -3.09 1.27 5.10
N ARG A 162 -2.60 1.71 6.26
CA ARG A 162 -1.34 1.21 6.82
C ARG A 162 -1.38 -0.29 7.11
N ARG A 163 -2.46 -0.80 7.66
CA ARG A 163 -2.64 -2.25 7.88
C ARG A 163 -2.58 -3.04 6.58
N ILE A 164 -3.27 -2.57 5.54
CA ILE A 164 -3.23 -3.18 4.21
C ILE A 164 -1.81 -3.18 3.67
N GLN A 165 -1.12 -2.04 3.71
CA GLN A 165 0.25 -1.90 3.22
C GLN A 165 1.23 -2.85 3.93
N ILE A 166 1.16 -2.92 5.26
CA ILE A 166 1.99 -3.83 6.07
C ILE A 166 1.70 -5.28 5.68
N ARG A 167 0.43 -5.67 5.63
CA ARG A 167 0.01 -7.03 5.28
C ARG A 167 0.50 -7.43 3.90
N THR A 168 0.24 -6.59 2.90
CA THR A 168 0.67 -6.82 1.52
C THR A 168 2.20 -6.92 1.42
N THR A 169 2.94 -6.09 2.15
CA THR A 169 4.40 -6.17 2.19
C THR A 169 4.86 -7.50 2.77
N ILE A 170 4.24 -7.99 3.85
CA ILE A 170 4.56 -9.28 4.47
C ILE A 170 4.25 -10.45 3.50
N GLN A 171 3.10 -10.42 2.84
CA GLN A 171 2.74 -11.44 1.85
C GLN A 171 3.75 -11.49 0.70
N LYS A 172 4.07 -10.33 0.13
CA LYS A 172 5.06 -10.21 -0.94
C LYS A 172 6.46 -10.62 -0.50
N HIS A 173 6.82 -10.38 0.76
CA HIS A 173 8.06 -10.88 1.33
C HIS A 173 8.12 -12.41 1.25
N PHE A 174 7.12 -13.12 1.76
CA PHE A 174 7.08 -14.58 1.75
C PHE A 174 7.03 -15.16 0.34
N GLU A 175 6.24 -14.59 -0.56
CA GLU A 175 6.20 -15.00 -1.96
C GLU A 175 7.58 -14.89 -2.61
N ARG A 176 8.26 -13.76 -2.40
CA ARG A 176 9.58 -13.50 -2.96
C ARG A 176 10.65 -14.41 -2.31
N GLU A 177 10.59 -14.60 -1.00
CA GLU A 177 11.50 -15.49 -0.29
C GLU A 177 11.35 -16.93 -0.79
N HIS A 178 10.12 -17.42 -0.95
CA HIS A 178 9.87 -18.76 -1.49
C HIS A 178 10.45 -18.95 -2.90
N GLN A 179 10.33 -17.93 -3.76
CA GLN A 179 10.89 -17.98 -5.13
C GLN A 179 12.43 -17.99 -5.13
N LEU A 180 13.05 -17.22 -4.25
CA LEU A 180 14.51 -16.99 -4.26
C LEU A 180 15.28 -17.92 -3.33
N TYR A 181 14.59 -18.58 -2.40
CA TYR A 181 15.20 -19.49 -1.42
C TYR A 181 16.07 -20.58 -2.07
N LYS A 182 15.58 -21.20 -3.15
CA LYS A 182 16.32 -22.25 -3.90
C LYS A 182 17.58 -21.72 -4.58
N GLN A 183 17.69 -20.40 -4.75
CA GLN A 183 18.86 -19.74 -5.32
C GLN A 183 19.84 -19.26 -4.23
N GLY A 184 19.58 -19.58 -2.96
CA GLY A 184 20.39 -19.13 -1.82
C GLY A 184 20.30 -17.63 -1.54
N ILE A 185 19.27 -16.95 -2.07
CA ILE A 185 19.08 -15.51 -1.90
C ILE A 185 18.09 -15.29 -0.76
N LYS A 186 18.54 -14.56 0.28
CA LYS A 186 17.68 -14.14 1.39
C LYS A 186 16.98 -12.83 1.06
N VAL A 187 15.67 -12.78 1.29
CA VAL A 187 14.86 -11.56 1.17
C VAL A 187 14.80 -10.85 2.52
N LEU A 188 14.90 -9.53 2.51
CA LEU A 188 14.73 -8.68 3.68
C LEU A 188 13.70 -7.61 3.36
N SER A 189 12.79 -7.34 4.30
CA SER A 189 11.85 -6.23 4.24
C SER A 189 12.20 -5.21 5.32
N LEU A 190 12.12 -3.94 4.95
CA LEU A 190 12.39 -2.81 5.84
C LEU A 190 11.14 -1.95 5.95
N PHE A 191 10.70 -1.72 7.19
CA PHE A 191 9.58 -0.84 7.49
C PHE A 191 10.11 0.44 8.14
N PHE A 192 9.70 1.57 7.60
CA PHE A 192 9.96 2.87 8.21
C PHE A 192 8.77 3.28 9.05
N ILE A 193 9.00 3.53 10.33
CA ILE A 193 8.01 3.97 11.29
C ILE A 193 8.34 5.41 11.67
N ASP A 194 7.38 6.31 11.50
CA ASP A 194 7.56 7.75 11.68
C ASP A 194 7.71 8.18 13.14
N ALA A 195 7.18 7.38 14.11
CA ALA A 195 7.28 7.67 15.53
C ALA A 195 7.42 6.39 16.36
N VAL A 196 8.29 6.43 17.36
CA VAL A 196 8.55 5.29 18.27
C VAL A 196 7.29 4.87 19.03
N GLU A 197 6.45 5.82 19.40
CA GLU A 197 5.20 5.61 20.13
C GLU A 197 4.20 4.74 19.39
N LYS A 198 4.33 4.65 18.04
CA LYS A 198 3.44 3.81 17.21
C LYS A 198 3.77 2.32 17.25
N TYR A 199 4.91 1.92 17.77
CA TYR A 199 5.26 0.51 17.92
C TYR A 199 5.67 0.11 19.34
N ARG A 200 5.98 1.06 20.20
CA ARG A 200 6.37 0.81 21.58
C ARG A 200 5.73 1.82 22.52
N ILE A 201 4.91 1.32 23.40
CA ILE A 201 4.36 2.10 24.52
C ILE A 201 5.31 1.92 25.69
N TYR A 202 5.80 3.04 26.23
CA TYR A 202 6.53 3.05 27.48
C TYR A 202 5.50 3.29 28.59
N ASP A 203 5.24 2.28 29.42
CA ASP A 203 4.49 2.49 30.64
C ASP A 203 5.29 3.44 31.55
N SER A 204 4.63 4.50 32.01
CA SER A 204 5.23 5.53 32.87
C SER A 204 5.52 5.02 34.29
N GLY A 205 5.69 3.74 34.49
CA GLY A 205 5.92 3.09 35.77
C GLY A 205 6.69 1.80 35.64
N GLY A 206 7.99 1.86 35.34
CA GLY A 206 8.80 0.66 35.43
C GLY A 206 10.23 0.91 34.97
N GLU A 207 11.14 0.82 35.88
CA GLU A 207 12.59 0.71 35.71
C GLU A 207 13.00 -0.31 34.65
#